data_2d01f254a1a03403306e441a4202294d
#
_entry.id   2d01f254a1a03403306e441a4202294d
#
_cell.length_a   1.000
_cell.length_b   1.000
_cell.length_c   1.000
_cell.angle_alpha   90.00
_cell.angle_beta   90.00
_cell.angle_gamma   90.00
#
_symmetry.space_group_name_H-M   'P 1'
#
loop_
_entity.id
_entity.type
_entity.pdbx_description
1 polymer ?
#
loop_
_entity_poly.entity_id
_entity_poly.type
_entity_poly.pdbx_seq_one_letter_code
_entity_poly.pdbx_strand_id
1 'polypeptide(L)'
;MRVLGRACGLYVVALCVLQACGGAQTNLSEPPTDEQMEALRAAVLPFDVDPARETALGEALAAVDVVLLGEDTHGTREFYELRSRITQYLIAEHGFTAVLIEGDWPEASLVNEYVRGEGTATDPLAGFATFPNWMWRNAETRGLVDWMRTHNARSPNKVGFYGLDLQNLDAALTRSVKYLEGLSPEAGQRGRSHEACFLRAGRGGEAYGRAAASGQGVCTREAEALLAEVEAQRTGAEQRGGSSLEAWFDARENARAVKDGEVYYREAYQAGPSWNIRDRHMLDALRAVLEHHGRGSPRPRVIVWAHNTHVGDARATDMVSRGELNLGQLVRTQLDRSTFLLGFTTYEGMVTAASSWGGAPEALPLPPAAEGSYEHLFHQLGLPRFVVRLQGSVPELLQEERPERAVGVVYLPGQERRGNYMDARMADQFDAVLHVDTSTRVVPLEP
;
A
#
# COMPACT_ATOMS: atom_id res chain seq x y z
N MET A 1 48.04 -4.15 24.63
CA MET A 1 47.35 -3.73 23.38
C MET A 1 46.00 -4.42 23.35
N ARG A 2 44.94 -3.70 23.68
CA ARG A 2 43.55 -4.18 23.66
C ARG A 2 42.91 -3.74 22.34
N VAL A 3 42.46 -4.71 21.55
CA VAL A 3 41.68 -4.48 20.34
C VAL A 3 40.22 -4.34 20.76
N LEU A 4 39.67 -3.15 20.60
CA LEU A 4 38.25 -2.88 20.72
C LEU A 4 37.57 -3.30 19.41
N GLY A 5 36.81 -4.40 19.46
CA GLY A 5 35.90 -4.81 18.38
C GLY A 5 34.71 -3.86 18.30
N ARG A 6 34.52 -3.24 17.15
CA ARG A 6 33.39 -2.39 16.83
C ARG A 6 32.14 -3.26 16.59
N ALA A 7 31.14 -3.14 17.45
CA ALA A 7 29.78 -3.54 17.17
C ALA A 7 29.15 -2.45 16.26
N CYS A 8 29.08 -2.70 14.97
CA CYS A 8 28.40 -1.88 13.99
C CYS A 8 27.63 -2.83 13.07
N GLY A 9 26.37 -3.12 13.37
CA GLY A 9 25.63 -4.11 12.58
C GLY A 9 24.14 -4.26 12.85
N LEU A 10 23.45 -3.24 13.40
CA LEU A 10 22.04 -3.40 13.78
C LEU A 10 21.10 -2.25 13.35
N TYR A 11 21.48 -1.40 12.36
CA TYR A 11 20.68 -0.20 12.03
C TYR A 11 20.35 -0.01 10.55
N VAL A 12 20.54 -1.00 9.67
CA VAL A 12 20.46 -0.73 8.22
C VAL A 12 19.05 -0.80 7.65
N VAL A 13 18.12 -1.60 8.20
CA VAL A 13 16.74 -1.66 7.66
C VAL A 13 15.82 -0.60 8.25
N ALA A 14 16.02 -0.22 9.51
CA ALA A 14 15.32 0.92 10.12
C ALA A 14 15.74 2.28 9.51
N LEU A 15 16.95 2.35 8.91
CA LEU A 15 17.47 3.58 8.32
C LEU A 15 16.83 3.93 6.97
N CYS A 16 16.33 2.97 6.20
CA CYS A 16 15.66 3.30 4.91
C CYS A 16 14.31 4.01 5.11
N VAL A 17 13.65 3.84 6.26
CA VAL A 17 12.44 4.59 6.62
C VAL A 17 12.77 5.89 7.35
N LEU A 18 13.93 5.96 8.06
CA LEU A 18 14.33 7.14 8.83
C LEU A 18 15.32 8.08 8.11
N GLN A 19 15.96 7.66 7.02
CA GLN A 19 16.85 8.53 6.22
C GLN A 19 16.13 9.29 5.09
N ALA A 20 14.83 9.07 4.88
CA ALA A 20 14.06 9.79 3.89
C ALA A 20 13.72 11.24 4.29
N CYS A 21 13.99 11.65 5.52
CA CYS A 21 13.71 13.01 5.96
C CYS A 21 15.01 13.72 6.35
N GLY A 22 15.74 14.21 5.37
CA GLY A 22 16.69 15.31 5.58
C GLY A 22 15.89 16.49 6.09
N GLY A 23 16.22 17.01 7.29
CA GLY A 23 15.52 18.15 7.86
C GLY A 23 15.53 19.34 6.91
N ALA A 24 14.46 19.51 6.15
CA ALA A 24 14.19 20.72 5.40
C ALA A 24 14.10 21.85 6.41
N GLN A 25 14.92 22.88 6.23
CA GLN A 25 14.62 24.19 6.82
C GLN A 25 13.39 24.68 6.04
N THR A 26 12.22 24.40 6.59
CA THR A 26 10.97 24.96 6.08
C THR A 26 11.09 26.48 6.10
N ASN A 27 11.25 27.10 4.94
CA ASN A 27 10.85 28.48 4.79
C ASN A 27 9.35 28.46 5.08
N LEU A 28 8.97 28.86 6.30
CA LEU A 28 7.56 29.03 6.64
C LEU A 28 7.00 30.00 5.59
N SER A 29 6.09 29.52 4.76
CA SER A 29 5.32 30.37 3.85
C SER A 29 4.64 31.44 4.70
N GLU A 30 4.47 32.66 4.16
CA GLU A 30 3.75 33.72 4.85
C GLU A 30 2.37 33.20 5.29
N PRO A 31 1.87 33.65 6.46
CA PRO A 31 0.52 33.24 6.89
C PRO A 31 -0.51 33.56 5.80
N PRO A 32 -1.47 32.65 5.54
CA PRO A 32 -2.52 32.87 4.56
C PRO A 32 -3.28 34.17 4.81
N THR A 33 -3.61 34.89 3.76
CA THR A 33 -4.50 36.04 3.86
C THR A 33 -5.96 35.61 4.04
N ASP A 34 -6.82 36.51 4.55
CA ASP A 34 -8.26 36.24 4.69
C ASP A 34 -8.90 35.89 3.33
N GLU A 35 -8.49 36.51 2.23
CA GLU A 35 -8.97 36.25 0.88
C GLU A 35 -8.58 34.82 0.40
N GLN A 36 -7.36 34.41 0.64
CA GLN A 36 -6.89 33.05 0.30
C GLN A 36 -7.64 31.99 1.13
N MET A 37 -7.87 32.23 2.43
CA MET A 37 -8.64 31.32 3.29
C MET A 37 -10.12 31.25 2.88
N GLU A 38 -10.72 32.35 2.46
CA GLU A 38 -12.10 32.34 1.94
C GLU A 38 -12.20 31.59 0.62
N ALA A 39 -11.23 31.74 -0.29
CA ALA A 39 -11.15 30.98 -1.51
C ALA A 39 -11.01 29.46 -1.24
N LEU A 40 -10.20 29.07 -0.26
CA LEU A 40 -10.07 27.68 0.17
C LEU A 40 -11.38 27.16 0.77
N ARG A 41 -12.02 27.95 1.65
CA ARG A 41 -13.31 27.60 2.26
C ARG A 41 -14.40 27.39 1.23
N ALA A 42 -14.43 28.18 0.15
CA ALA A 42 -15.39 28.05 -0.93
C ALA A 42 -15.15 26.79 -1.81
N ALA A 43 -13.94 26.24 -1.81
CA ALA A 43 -13.57 25.09 -2.63
C ALA A 43 -13.79 23.74 -1.94
N VAL A 44 -13.99 23.71 -0.61
CA VAL A 44 -14.19 22.47 0.14
C VAL A 44 -15.67 22.07 0.17
N LEU A 45 -15.91 20.76 0.20
CA LEU A 45 -17.26 20.15 0.26
C LEU A 45 -17.35 19.33 1.55
N PRO A 46 -17.99 19.86 2.62
CA PRO A 46 -18.21 19.12 3.86
C PRO A 46 -19.06 17.86 3.63
N PHE A 47 -18.82 16.82 4.43
CA PHE A 47 -19.64 15.62 4.46
C PHE A 47 -19.70 15.04 5.89
N ASP A 48 -20.76 14.28 6.19
CA ASP A 48 -20.95 13.69 7.52
C ASP A 48 -20.51 12.22 7.58
N VAL A 49 -20.99 11.39 6.63
CA VAL A 49 -20.85 9.94 6.73
C VAL A 49 -20.19 9.31 5.51
N ASP A 50 -20.64 9.63 4.29
CA ASP A 50 -20.22 8.97 3.05
C ASP A 50 -19.81 9.99 1.98
N PRO A 51 -18.50 10.25 1.83
CA PRO A 51 -18.02 11.26 0.90
C PRO A 51 -18.36 10.96 -0.57
N ALA A 52 -18.50 9.68 -0.93
CA ALA A 52 -18.82 9.29 -2.31
C ALA A 52 -20.30 9.49 -2.66
N ARG A 53 -21.20 9.45 -1.67
CA ARG A 53 -22.64 9.63 -1.88
C ARG A 53 -23.10 11.05 -1.60
N GLU A 54 -22.42 11.74 -0.71
CA GLU A 54 -22.83 13.08 -0.24
C GLU A 54 -22.23 14.22 -1.06
N THR A 55 -21.22 13.92 -1.89
CA THR A 55 -20.50 14.91 -2.71
C THR A 55 -20.33 14.45 -4.16
N ALA A 56 -19.93 15.37 -5.04
CA ALA A 56 -19.58 15.06 -6.44
C ALA A 56 -18.32 14.17 -6.58
N LEU A 57 -17.68 13.78 -5.49
CA LEU A 57 -16.52 12.87 -5.50
C LEU A 57 -16.90 11.50 -6.06
N GLY A 58 -18.07 10.95 -5.69
CA GLY A 58 -18.50 9.63 -6.12
C GLY A 58 -18.58 9.49 -7.64
N GLU A 59 -19.13 10.49 -8.32
CA GLU A 59 -19.18 10.52 -9.79
C GLU A 59 -17.80 10.57 -10.42
N ALA A 60 -16.89 11.37 -9.85
CA ALA A 60 -15.51 11.47 -10.34
C ALA A 60 -14.75 10.13 -10.19
N LEU A 61 -14.88 9.47 -9.05
CA LEU A 61 -14.30 8.14 -8.80
C LEU A 61 -14.89 7.07 -9.73
N ALA A 62 -16.21 7.12 -9.98
CA ALA A 62 -16.90 6.17 -10.84
C ALA A 62 -16.55 6.35 -12.34
N ALA A 63 -15.98 7.47 -12.74
CA ALA A 63 -15.64 7.77 -14.13
C ALA A 63 -14.35 7.11 -14.60
N VAL A 64 -13.49 6.63 -13.69
CA VAL A 64 -12.16 6.11 -13.99
C VAL A 64 -12.08 4.58 -13.87
N ASP A 65 -10.99 4.00 -14.36
CA ASP A 65 -10.73 2.56 -14.29
C ASP A 65 -9.98 2.15 -13.01
N VAL A 66 -9.13 3.03 -12.50
CA VAL A 66 -8.29 2.77 -11.33
C VAL A 66 -8.44 3.92 -10.34
N VAL A 67 -8.87 3.60 -9.13
CA VAL A 67 -8.96 4.54 -8.01
C VAL A 67 -7.91 4.18 -6.98
N LEU A 68 -7.04 5.14 -6.63
CA LEU A 68 -6.08 4.99 -5.55
C LEU A 68 -6.57 5.80 -4.34
N LEU A 69 -6.73 5.14 -3.21
CA LEU A 69 -7.18 5.72 -1.94
C LEU A 69 -6.01 5.73 -0.96
N GLY A 70 -5.59 6.94 -0.57
CA GLY A 70 -4.45 7.19 0.30
C GLY A 70 -4.74 7.03 1.80
N GLU A 71 -3.74 7.37 2.59
CA GLU A 71 -3.75 7.67 4.02
C GLU A 71 -2.46 8.40 4.37
N ASP A 72 -2.50 9.43 5.21
CA ASP A 72 -1.29 10.10 5.71
C ASP A 72 -0.71 9.42 6.95
N THR A 73 -1.48 8.50 7.54
CA THR A 73 -1.10 7.69 8.70
C THR A 73 -1.68 6.29 8.59
N HIS A 74 -0.85 5.25 8.74
CA HIS A 74 -1.29 3.86 8.60
C HIS A 74 -2.33 3.40 9.65
N GLY A 75 -2.34 3.99 10.82
CA GLY A 75 -3.13 3.50 11.96
C GLY A 75 -4.36 4.34 12.30
N THR A 76 -4.87 5.15 11.40
CA THR A 76 -6.05 6.00 11.58
C THR A 76 -7.32 5.29 11.18
N ARG A 77 -8.23 5.08 12.13
CA ARG A 77 -9.48 4.34 11.95
C ARG A 77 -10.41 4.96 10.90
N GLU A 78 -10.57 6.26 10.93
CA GLU A 78 -11.45 6.99 10.01
C GLU A 78 -11.06 6.78 8.55
N PHE A 79 -9.78 6.62 8.24
CA PHE A 79 -9.32 6.33 6.88
C PHE A 79 -9.77 4.95 6.40
N TYR A 80 -9.68 3.93 7.25
CA TYR A 80 -10.17 2.59 6.91
C TYR A 80 -11.69 2.58 6.72
N GLU A 81 -12.45 3.26 7.60
CA GLU A 81 -13.90 3.37 7.49
C GLU A 81 -14.32 4.08 6.19
N LEU A 82 -13.68 5.19 5.86
CA LEU A 82 -14.02 5.99 4.68
C LEU A 82 -13.59 5.28 3.39
N ARG A 83 -12.39 4.70 3.33
CA ARG A 83 -11.97 3.86 2.21
C ARG A 83 -12.92 2.66 2.02
N SER A 84 -13.35 2.02 3.11
CA SER A 84 -14.32 0.93 3.05
C SER A 84 -15.66 1.37 2.45
N ARG A 85 -16.21 2.52 2.86
CA ARG A 85 -17.46 3.07 2.30
C ARG A 85 -17.34 3.39 0.81
N ILE A 86 -16.28 4.10 0.42
CA ILE A 86 -15.99 4.41 -0.99
C ILE A 86 -15.85 3.11 -1.80
N THR A 87 -15.12 2.12 -1.29
CA THR A 87 -14.93 0.81 -1.94
C THR A 87 -16.26 0.08 -2.13
N GLN A 88 -17.10 0.02 -1.10
CA GLN A 88 -18.41 -0.61 -1.18
C GLN A 88 -19.30 0.07 -2.21
N TYR A 89 -19.31 1.41 -2.26
CA TYR A 89 -20.05 2.19 -3.25
C TYR A 89 -19.57 1.87 -4.67
N LEU A 90 -18.28 1.89 -4.93
CA LEU A 90 -17.70 1.63 -6.24
C LEU A 90 -17.95 0.19 -6.71
N ILE A 91 -17.88 -0.78 -5.82
CA ILE A 91 -18.18 -2.19 -6.15
C ILE A 91 -19.67 -2.37 -6.42
N ALA A 92 -20.52 -1.94 -5.49
CA ALA A 92 -21.96 -2.24 -5.56
C ALA A 92 -22.66 -1.52 -6.70
N GLU A 93 -22.29 -0.28 -7.01
CA GLU A 93 -23.02 0.58 -7.95
C GLU A 93 -22.28 0.85 -9.25
N HIS A 94 -20.94 0.68 -9.27
CA HIS A 94 -20.14 1.06 -10.43
C HIS A 94 -19.31 -0.09 -11.01
N GLY A 95 -19.48 -1.32 -10.49
CA GLY A 95 -18.92 -2.54 -11.09
C GLY A 95 -17.40 -2.64 -10.99
N PHE A 96 -16.78 -2.09 -9.93
CA PHE A 96 -15.39 -2.35 -9.64
C PHE A 96 -15.21 -3.81 -9.25
N THR A 97 -14.13 -4.44 -9.72
CA THR A 97 -13.97 -5.91 -9.70
C THR A 97 -12.88 -6.40 -8.77
N ALA A 98 -12.03 -5.50 -8.25
CA ALA A 98 -10.97 -5.89 -7.32
C ALA A 98 -10.59 -4.75 -6.37
N VAL A 99 -10.14 -5.15 -5.17
CA VAL A 99 -9.45 -4.32 -4.18
C VAL A 99 -8.02 -4.81 -4.06
N LEU A 100 -7.07 -3.89 -4.16
CA LEU A 100 -5.66 -4.16 -3.98
C LEU A 100 -5.15 -3.34 -2.80
N ILE A 101 -4.30 -3.91 -1.97
CA ILE A 101 -3.81 -3.24 -0.77
C ILE A 101 -2.27 -3.18 -0.74
N GLU A 102 -1.71 -2.17 -0.07
CA GLU A 102 -0.30 -2.11 0.34
C GLU A 102 -0.03 -3.16 1.43
N GLY A 103 -0.10 -4.42 1.04
CA GLY A 103 0.10 -5.59 1.88
C GLY A 103 0.62 -6.72 1.02
N ASP A 104 1.29 -7.68 1.64
CA ASP A 104 1.94 -8.76 0.93
C ASP A 104 0.96 -9.66 0.17
N TRP A 105 1.31 -9.98 -1.07
CA TRP A 105 0.48 -10.83 -1.92
C TRP A 105 0.09 -12.16 -1.26
N PRO A 106 1.04 -12.96 -0.67
CA PRO A 106 0.70 -14.24 -0.07
C PRO A 106 -0.24 -14.15 1.13
N GLU A 107 -0.23 -13.05 1.87
CA GLU A 107 -1.13 -12.80 3.00
C GLU A 107 -2.54 -12.46 2.51
N ALA A 108 -2.64 -11.59 1.51
CA ALA A 108 -3.90 -11.22 0.88
C ALA A 108 -4.57 -12.40 0.13
N SER A 109 -3.80 -13.40 -0.30
CA SER A 109 -4.34 -14.59 -0.97
C SER A 109 -5.38 -15.33 -0.12
N LEU A 110 -5.17 -15.41 1.22
CA LEU A 110 -6.16 -16.02 2.12
C LEU A 110 -7.46 -15.22 2.18
N VAL A 111 -7.34 -13.89 2.14
CA VAL A 111 -8.52 -13.01 2.08
C VAL A 111 -9.24 -13.19 0.75
N ASN A 112 -8.51 -13.28 -0.36
CA ASN A 112 -9.11 -13.50 -1.68
C ASN A 112 -9.88 -14.83 -1.75
N GLU A 113 -9.31 -15.93 -1.25
CA GLU A 113 -9.99 -17.22 -1.13
C GLU A 113 -11.29 -17.08 -0.31
N TYR A 114 -11.24 -16.37 0.83
CA TYR A 114 -12.38 -16.17 1.71
C TYR A 114 -13.50 -15.33 1.05
N VAL A 115 -13.17 -14.17 0.46
CA VAL A 115 -14.20 -13.30 -0.14
C VAL A 115 -14.85 -13.92 -1.36
N ARG A 116 -14.14 -14.80 -2.07
CA ARG A 116 -14.68 -15.55 -3.19
C ARG A 116 -15.54 -16.76 -2.78
N GLY A 117 -15.59 -17.06 -1.49
CA GLY A 117 -16.31 -18.22 -0.95
C GLY A 117 -15.55 -19.54 -1.14
N GLU A 118 -14.26 -19.45 -1.36
CA GLU A 118 -13.31 -20.55 -1.48
C GLU A 118 -12.52 -20.68 -0.17
N GLY A 119 -11.80 -21.78 0.01
CA GLY A 119 -11.01 -22.00 1.23
C GLY A 119 -11.85 -22.31 2.48
N THR A 120 -11.16 -22.70 3.55
CA THR A 120 -11.77 -23.15 4.84
C THR A 120 -11.37 -22.26 6.02
N ALA A 121 -10.71 -21.12 5.77
CA ALA A 121 -10.24 -20.25 6.83
C ALA A 121 -11.41 -19.66 7.63
N THR A 122 -11.39 -19.84 8.95
CA THR A 122 -12.34 -19.24 9.90
C THR A 122 -12.01 -17.78 10.17
N ASP A 123 -10.72 -17.43 10.14
CA ASP A 123 -10.21 -16.07 10.22
C ASP A 123 -9.51 -15.71 8.89
N PRO A 124 -10.14 -14.90 8.02
CA PRO A 124 -9.55 -14.52 6.74
C PRO A 124 -8.32 -13.62 6.87
N LEU A 125 -8.15 -12.95 8.02
CA LEU A 125 -7.04 -12.03 8.26
C LEU A 125 -5.85 -12.71 8.95
N ALA A 126 -5.92 -14.03 9.24
CA ALA A 126 -4.84 -14.77 9.87
C ALA A 126 -3.53 -14.78 9.08
N GLY A 127 -3.59 -14.54 7.76
CA GLY A 127 -2.40 -14.39 6.91
C GLY A 127 -1.52 -13.20 7.30
N PHE A 128 -2.12 -12.10 7.76
CA PHE A 128 -1.41 -10.93 8.25
C PHE A 128 -0.88 -11.16 9.66
N ALA A 129 0.10 -12.05 9.78
CA ALA A 129 0.67 -12.48 11.05
C ALA A 129 2.01 -11.80 11.37
N THR A 130 2.68 -11.23 10.36
CA THR A 130 3.97 -10.54 10.50
C THR A 130 3.78 -9.03 10.70
N PHE A 131 4.82 -8.37 11.20
CA PHE A 131 4.81 -6.91 11.34
C PHE A 131 4.74 -6.24 9.96
N PRO A 132 3.90 -5.24 9.80
CA PRO A 132 2.96 -4.59 10.74
C PRO A 132 1.53 -5.18 10.66
N ASN A 133 1.30 -6.30 11.32
CA ASN A 133 0.05 -7.06 11.24
C ASN A 133 -1.23 -6.24 11.53
N TRP A 134 -1.16 -5.25 12.42
CA TRP A 134 -2.28 -4.39 12.82
C TRP A 134 -2.82 -3.52 11.68
N MET A 135 -2.02 -3.24 10.64
CA MET A 135 -2.49 -2.49 9.48
C MET A 135 -3.67 -3.16 8.79
N TRP A 136 -3.63 -4.47 8.65
CA TRP A 136 -4.67 -5.21 7.93
C TRP A 136 -5.49 -6.10 8.87
N ARG A 137 -4.95 -6.50 10.01
CA ARG A 137 -5.65 -7.31 11.00
C ARG A 137 -6.37 -6.43 12.02
N ASN A 138 -7.43 -5.73 11.59
CA ASN A 138 -8.26 -4.83 12.38
C ASN A 138 -9.75 -5.00 12.05
N ALA A 139 -10.61 -4.40 12.89
CA ALA A 139 -12.05 -4.55 12.78
C ALA A 139 -12.62 -3.94 11.49
N GLU A 140 -12.06 -2.83 11.04
CA GLU A 140 -12.50 -2.09 9.86
C GLU A 140 -12.22 -2.90 8.58
N THR A 141 -11.02 -3.46 8.44
CA THR A 141 -10.66 -4.39 7.34
C THR A 141 -11.52 -5.64 7.38
N ARG A 142 -11.74 -6.22 8.57
CA ARG A 142 -12.63 -7.37 8.73
C ARG A 142 -14.04 -7.08 8.26
N GLY A 143 -14.58 -5.91 8.59
CA GLY A 143 -15.90 -5.46 8.14
C GLY A 143 -16.02 -5.39 6.62
N LEU A 144 -15.00 -4.84 5.92
CA LEU A 144 -14.96 -4.82 4.46
C LEU A 144 -14.90 -6.24 3.88
N VAL A 145 -14.04 -7.08 4.39
CA VAL A 145 -13.83 -8.46 3.90
C VAL A 145 -15.10 -9.30 4.05
N ASP A 146 -15.80 -9.21 5.18
CA ASP A 146 -17.07 -9.90 5.41
C ASP A 146 -18.19 -9.35 4.49
N TRP A 147 -18.22 -8.04 4.25
CA TRP A 147 -19.12 -7.43 3.29
C TRP A 147 -18.84 -7.93 1.87
N MET A 148 -17.57 -7.97 1.44
CA MET A 148 -17.17 -8.48 0.11
C MET A 148 -17.60 -9.94 -0.08
N ARG A 149 -17.43 -10.79 0.93
CA ARG A 149 -17.91 -12.18 0.90
C ARG A 149 -19.42 -12.26 0.69
N THR A 150 -20.16 -11.42 1.43
CA THR A 150 -21.64 -11.36 1.32
C THR A 150 -22.07 -10.86 -0.06
N HIS A 151 -21.40 -9.84 -0.60
CA HIS A 151 -21.63 -9.32 -1.95
C HIS A 151 -21.35 -10.42 -3.01
N ASN A 152 -20.23 -11.09 -2.91
CA ASN A 152 -19.81 -12.15 -3.82
C ASN A 152 -20.73 -13.38 -3.79
N ALA A 153 -21.37 -13.68 -2.66
CA ALA A 153 -22.33 -14.77 -2.57
C ALA A 153 -23.58 -14.54 -3.45
N ARG A 154 -23.86 -13.28 -3.80
CA ARG A 154 -25.02 -12.88 -4.61
C ARG A 154 -24.65 -12.43 -6.02
N SER A 155 -23.36 -12.30 -6.33
CA SER A 155 -22.85 -11.83 -7.61
C SER A 155 -22.30 -12.99 -8.44
N PRO A 156 -22.63 -13.06 -9.75
CA PRO A 156 -21.98 -14.02 -10.66
C PRO A 156 -20.51 -13.68 -10.90
N ASN A 157 -20.15 -12.40 -10.85
CA ASN A 157 -18.80 -11.92 -11.01
C ASN A 157 -18.21 -11.64 -9.62
N LYS A 158 -17.23 -12.44 -9.23
CA LYS A 158 -16.58 -12.31 -7.92
C LYS A 158 -15.61 -11.13 -7.90
N VAL A 159 -15.76 -10.28 -6.91
CA VAL A 159 -14.77 -9.23 -6.61
C VAL A 159 -13.60 -9.87 -5.90
N GLY A 160 -12.38 -9.58 -6.37
CA GLY A 160 -11.14 -10.10 -5.79
C GLY A 160 -10.55 -9.16 -4.74
N PHE A 161 -9.66 -9.72 -3.89
CA PHE A 161 -8.88 -8.99 -2.91
C PHE A 161 -7.41 -9.42 -3.02
N TYR A 162 -6.49 -8.49 -3.29
CA TYR A 162 -5.11 -8.80 -3.63
C TYR A 162 -4.13 -7.92 -2.86
N GLY A 163 -2.92 -8.45 -2.62
CA GLY A 163 -1.78 -7.66 -2.15
C GLY A 163 -1.02 -7.03 -3.31
N LEU A 164 -0.33 -5.94 -3.03
CA LEU A 164 0.58 -5.29 -3.99
C LEU A 164 2.05 -5.48 -3.61
N ASP A 165 2.32 -5.95 -2.39
CA ASP A 165 3.65 -5.93 -1.79
C ASP A 165 4.40 -7.27 -1.92
N LEU A 166 5.71 -7.21 -1.67
CA LEU A 166 6.67 -8.29 -1.90
C LEU A 166 7.51 -8.62 -0.64
N GLN A 167 7.17 -8.06 0.52
CA GLN A 167 8.05 -8.13 1.69
C GLN A 167 8.04 -9.50 2.37
N ASN A 168 6.95 -10.27 2.29
CA ASN A 168 6.89 -11.60 2.86
C ASN A 168 7.45 -12.67 1.92
N LEU A 169 8.77 -12.64 1.71
CA LEU A 169 9.48 -13.54 0.80
C LEU A 169 9.26 -15.03 1.11
N ASP A 170 9.26 -15.43 2.37
CA ASP A 170 9.10 -16.83 2.78
C ASP A 170 7.68 -17.36 2.47
N ALA A 171 6.65 -16.56 2.73
CA ALA A 171 5.29 -16.95 2.42
C ALA A 171 5.06 -17.05 0.89
N ALA A 172 5.62 -16.13 0.12
CA ALA A 172 5.54 -16.15 -1.33
C ALA A 172 6.25 -17.38 -1.93
N LEU A 173 7.46 -17.72 -1.44
CA LEU A 173 8.16 -18.96 -1.79
C LEU A 173 7.31 -20.20 -1.48
N THR A 174 6.80 -20.29 -0.25
CA THR A 174 6.01 -21.43 0.21
C THR A 174 4.77 -21.64 -0.65
N ARG A 175 4.02 -20.58 -0.99
CA ARG A 175 2.82 -20.67 -1.83
C ARG A 175 3.16 -21.10 -3.26
N SER A 176 4.24 -20.56 -3.84
CA SER A 176 4.69 -20.92 -5.18
C SER A 176 5.09 -22.39 -5.28
N VAL A 177 5.88 -22.88 -4.30
CA VAL A 177 6.30 -24.29 -4.24
C VAL A 177 5.11 -25.23 -4.02
N LYS A 178 4.20 -24.89 -3.10
CA LYS A 178 2.99 -25.65 -2.81
C LYS A 178 2.09 -25.80 -4.05
N TYR A 179 1.97 -24.76 -4.87
CA TYR A 179 1.24 -24.85 -6.15
C TYR A 179 1.88 -25.90 -7.06
N LEU A 180 3.20 -25.88 -7.25
CA LEU A 180 3.93 -26.84 -8.08
C LEU A 180 3.80 -28.27 -7.53
N GLU A 181 3.85 -28.47 -6.20
CA GLU A 181 3.63 -29.76 -5.54
C GLU A 181 2.23 -30.33 -5.83
N GLY A 182 1.22 -29.45 -5.91
CA GLY A 182 -0.15 -29.86 -6.27
C GLY A 182 -0.31 -30.30 -7.72
N LEU A 183 0.65 -30.01 -8.60
CA LEU A 183 0.60 -30.40 -10.00
C LEU A 183 1.21 -31.80 -10.24
N SER A 184 2.44 -32.03 -9.74
CA SER A 184 3.10 -33.34 -9.80
C SER A 184 4.29 -33.40 -8.82
N PRO A 185 4.72 -34.61 -8.41
CA PRO A 185 5.93 -34.78 -7.59
C PRO A 185 7.18 -34.17 -8.22
N GLU A 186 7.34 -34.25 -9.56
CA GLU A 186 8.49 -33.72 -10.27
C GLU A 186 8.49 -32.19 -10.28
N ALA A 187 7.33 -31.54 -10.51
CA ALA A 187 7.20 -30.09 -10.44
C ALA A 187 7.47 -29.60 -9.02
N GLY A 188 6.94 -30.26 -8.01
CA GLY A 188 7.22 -29.96 -6.61
C GLY A 188 8.70 -30.11 -6.24
N GLN A 189 9.40 -31.13 -6.77
CA GLN A 189 10.83 -31.31 -6.54
C GLN A 189 11.65 -30.16 -7.14
N ARG A 190 11.30 -29.69 -8.37
CA ARG A 190 11.95 -28.54 -8.98
C ARG A 190 11.72 -27.28 -8.14
N GLY A 191 10.47 -27.01 -7.72
CA GLY A 191 10.14 -25.89 -6.84
C GLY A 191 10.99 -25.87 -5.56
N ARG A 192 11.06 -27.01 -4.85
CA ARG A 192 11.93 -27.14 -3.65
C ARG A 192 13.41 -26.94 -3.95
N SER A 193 13.87 -27.30 -5.15
CA SER A 193 15.26 -27.04 -5.55
C SER A 193 15.57 -25.56 -5.66
N HIS A 194 14.61 -24.75 -6.14
CA HIS A 194 14.73 -23.29 -6.20
C HIS A 194 14.66 -22.68 -4.76
N GLU A 195 13.69 -23.12 -3.95
CA GLU A 195 13.55 -22.67 -2.56
C GLU A 195 14.82 -22.94 -1.72
N ALA A 196 15.51 -24.04 -1.97
CA ALA A 196 16.70 -24.42 -1.22
C ALA A 196 17.84 -23.38 -1.28
N CYS A 197 17.87 -22.52 -2.30
CA CYS A 197 18.82 -21.39 -2.35
C CYS A 197 18.53 -20.40 -1.21
N PHE A 198 17.27 -19.98 -1.08
CA PHE A 198 16.83 -19.01 -0.07
C PHE A 198 16.96 -19.58 1.35
N LEU A 199 16.62 -20.84 1.55
CA LEU A 199 16.74 -21.50 2.86
C LEU A 199 18.21 -21.57 3.36
N ARG A 200 19.20 -21.64 2.46
CA ARG A 200 20.61 -21.60 2.84
C ARG A 200 21.04 -20.22 3.33
N ALA A 201 20.45 -19.16 2.83
CA ALA A 201 20.71 -17.78 3.26
C ALA A 201 20.05 -17.45 4.63
N GLY A 202 19.06 -18.23 5.05
CA GLY A 202 18.27 -18.03 6.26
C GLY A 202 16.81 -17.72 5.89
N ARG A 203 15.90 -17.86 6.88
CA ARG A 203 14.50 -17.56 6.66
C ARG A 203 14.22 -16.07 6.73
N GLY A 204 13.34 -15.58 5.84
CA GLY A 204 12.91 -14.19 5.77
C GLY A 204 13.78 -13.32 4.88
N GLY A 205 13.16 -12.30 4.30
CA GLY A 205 13.81 -11.39 3.37
C GLY A 205 15.02 -10.66 3.97
N GLU A 206 14.93 -10.26 5.25
CA GLU A 206 16.04 -9.61 5.94
C GLU A 206 17.28 -10.52 6.11
N ALA A 207 17.05 -11.81 6.44
CA ALA A 207 18.15 -12.76 6.54
C ALA A 207 18.79 -12.98 5.17
N TYR A 208 17.97 -13.12 4.14
CA TYR A 208 18.42 -13.19 2.76
C TYR A 208 19.24 -11.96 2.36
N GLY A 209 18.72 -10.74 2.60
CA GLY A 209 19.41 -9.49 2.24
C GLY A 209 20.79 -9.37 2.92
N ARG A 210 20.89 -9.71 4.21
CA ARG A 210 22.18 -9.76 4.94
C ARG A 210 23.16 -10.77 4.34
N ALA A 211 22.68 -11.97 4.00
CA ALA A 211 23.51 -13.00 3.39
C ALA A 211 24.01 -12.57 2.00
N ALA A 212 23.13 -12.04 1.16
CA ALA A 212 23.47 -11.54 -0.17
C ALA A 212 24.47 -10.38 -0.12
N ALA A 213 24.31 -9.43 0.80
CA ALA A 213 25.24 -8.32 1.00
C ALA A 213 26.63 -8.78 1.48
N SER A 214 26.70 -9.91 2.19
CA SER A 214 27.98 -10.52 2.60
C SER A 214 28.62 -11.42 1.54
N GLY A 215 28.03 -11.53 0.34
CA GLY A 215 28.49 -12.40 -0.75
C GLY A 215 28.13 -13.88 -0.56
N GLN A 216 27.23 -14.19 0.38
CA GLN A 216 26.79 -15.55 0.68
C GLN A 216 25.47 -15.85 -0.03
N GLY A 217 25.54 -16.32 -1.27
CA GLY A 217 24.40 -16.88 -1.97
C GLY A 217 23.40 -15.84 -2.51
N VAL A 218 23.56 -15.48 -3.77
CA VAL A 218 22.58 -14.73 -4.54
C VAL A 218 21.66 -15.72 -5.24
N CYS A 219 20.32 -15.58 -5.10
CA CYS A 219 19.34 -16.54 -5.58
C CYS A 219 18.55 -16.02 -6.80
N THR A 220 19.07 -15.04 -7.53
CA THR A 220 18.39 -14.42 -8.70
C THR A 220 17.97 -15.45 -9.73
N ARG A 221 18.88 -16.38 -10.10
CA ARG A 221 18.59 -17.42 -11.09
C ARG A 221 17.49 -18.37 -10.61
N GLU A 222 17.50 -18.74 -9.35
CA GLU A 222 16.51 -19.63 -8.75
C GLU A 222 15.12 -18.95 -8.65
N ALA A 223 15.08 -17.65 -8.35
CA ALA A 223 13.86 -16.84 -8.33
C ALA A 223 13.25 -16.71 -9.74
N GLU A 224 14.07 -16.39 -10.74
CA GLU A 224 13.64 -16.33 -12.15
C GLU A 224 13.15 -17.69 -12.65
N ALA A 225 13.84 -18.77 -12.32
CA ALA A 225 13.47 -20.13 -12.71
C ALA A 225 12.15 -20.56 -12.03
N LEU A 226 11.92 -20.21 -10.77
CA LEU A 226 10.65 -20.49 -10.08
C LEU A 226 9.47 -19.79 -10.78
N LEU A 227 9.62 -18.52 -11.12
CA LEU A 227 8.60 -17.79 -11.87
C LEU A 227 8.33 -18.44 -13.24
N ALA A 228 9.38 -18.76 -13.98
CA ALA A 228 9.26 -19.42 -15.30
C ALA A 228 8.56 -20.79 -15.21
N GLU A 229 8.83 -21.58 -14.17
CA GLU A 229 8.16 -22.87 -13.91
C GLU A 229 6.66 -22.69 -13.69
N VAL A 230 6.26 -21.68 -12.92
CA VAL A 230 4.84 -21.38 -12.67
C VAL A 230 4.18 -20.83 -13.94
N GLU A 231 4.85 -19.94 -14.67
CA GLU A 231 4.33 -19.37 -15.93
C GLU A 231 4.11 -20.43 -17.01
N ALA A 232 4.96 -21.45 -17.08
CA ALA A 232 4.82 -22.57 -18.00
C ALA A 232 3.51 -23.36 -17.81
N GLN A 233 2.85 -23.24 -16.66
CA GLN A 233 1.57 -23.90 -16.37
C GLN A 233 0.33 -23.13 -16.87
N ARG A 234 0.52 -21.93 -17.42
CA ARG A 234 -0.55 -21.01 -17.87
C ARG A 234 -1.56 -21.71 -18.79
N THR A 235 -1.10 -22.31 -19.87
CA THR A 235 -1.98 -22.94 -20.89
C THR A 235 -2.86 -24.03 -20.28
N GLY A 236 -2.29 -24.87 -19.41
CA GLY A 236 -3.05 -25.92 -18.73
C GLY A 236 -4.07 -25.34 -17.74
N ALA A 237 -3.75 -24.25 -17.03
CA ALA A 237 -4.66 -23.58 -16.15
C ALA A 237 -5.81 -22.90 -16.90
N GLU A 238 -5.53 -22.23 -18.03
CA GLU A 238 -6.52 -21.59 -18.90
C GLU A 238 -7.50 -22.62 -19.52
N GLN A 239 -7.01 -23.77 -19.93
CA GLN A 239 -7.85 -24.85 -20.46
C GLN A 239 -8.83 -25.43 -19.44
N ARG A 240 -8.41 -25.51 -18.18
CA ARG A 240 -9.29 -25.95 -17.08
C ARG A 240 -10.23 -24.85 -16.61
N GLY A 241 -9.82 -23.58 -16.67
CA GLY A 241 -10.60 -22.42 -16.24
C GLY A 241 -10.92 -22.41 -14.74
N GLY A 242 -11.80 -21.51 -14.32
CA GLY A 242 -12.32 -21.44 -12.95
C GLY A 242 -11.22 -21.40 -11.89
N SER A 243 -11.37 -22.22 -10.84
CA SER A 243 -10.43 -22.28 -9.71
C SER A 243 -8.99 -22.66 -10.12
N SER A 244 -8.78 -23.38 -11.22
CA SER A 244 -7.43 -23.70 -11.70
C SER A 244 -6.71 -22.47 -12.26
N LEU A 245 -7.43 -21.57 -12.91
CA LEU A 245 -6.89 -20.31 -13.42
C LEU A 245 -6.57 -19.36 -12.27
N GLU A 246 -7.45 -19.26 -11.27
CA GLU A 246 -7.21 -18.46 -10.04
C GLU A 246 -5.98 -18.97 -9.28
N ALA A 247 -5.87 -20.28 -9.06
CA ALA A 247 -4.72 -20.87 -8.37
C ALA A 247 -3.40 -20.64 -9.12
N TRP A 248 -3.43 -20.71 -10.47
CA TRP A 248 -2.26 -20.38 -11.29
C TRP A 248 -1.91 -18.89 -11.17
N PHE A 249 -2.91 -18.01 -11.21
CA PHE A 249 -2.71 -16.57 -11.12
C PHE A 249 -2.10 -16.20 -9.75
N ASP A 250 -2.65 -16.74 -8.66
CA ASP A 250 -2.09 -16.57 -7.32
C ASP A 250 -0.64 -17.06 -7.23
N ALA A 251 -0.35 -18.25 -7.73
CA ALA A 251 1.00 -18.81 -7.70
C ALA A 251 1.99 -18.00 -8.54
N ARG A 252 1.56 -17.46 -9.70
CA ARG A 252 2.39 -16.62 -10.57
C ARG A 252 2.79 -15.33 -9.86
N GLU A 253 1.84 -14.66 -9.21
CA GLU A 253 2.15 -13.40 -8.52
C GLU A 253 2.97 -13.64 -7.25
N ASN A 254 2.76 -14.74 -6.53
CA ASN A 254 3.66 -15.17 -5.47
C ASN A 254 5.10 -15.40 -6.00
N ALA A 255 5.26 -16.09 -7.13
CA ALA A 255 6.58 -16.31 -7.72
C ALA A 255 7.22 -15.01 -8.26
N ARG A 256 6.40 -14.04 -8.73
CA ARG A 256 6.86 -12.70 -9.07
C ARG A 256 7.33 -11.95 -7.82
N ALA A 257 6.57 -12.01 -6.71
CA ALA A 257 6.98 -11.43 -5.43
C ALA A 257 8.31 -12.02 -4.92
N VAL A 258 8.56 -13.32 -5.15
CA VAL A 258 9.87 -13.94 -4.87
C VAL A 258 10.96 -13.33 -5.73
N LYS A 259 10.74 -13.20 -7.04
CA LYS A 259 11.75 -12.66 -7.97
C LYS A 259 12.09 -11.21 -7.65
N ASP A 260 11.09 -10.37 -7.44
CA ASP A 260 11.28 -8.96 -7.19
C ASP A 260 11.73 -8.71 -5.73
N GLY A 261 11.27 -9.53 -4.78
CA GLY A 261 11.70 -9.54 -3.38
C GLY A 261 13.17 -9.92 -3.20
N GLU A 262 13.68 -10.85 -4.02
CA GLU A 262 15.12 -11.16 -4.08
C GLU A 262 15.93 -9.89 -4.37
N VAL A 263 15.54 -9.17 -5.42
CA VAL A 263 16.23 -7.91 -5.82
C VAL A 263 16.05 -6.85 -4.75
N TYR A 264 14.81 -6.66 -4.24
CA TYR A 264 14.50 -5.68 -3.20
C TYR A 264 15.38 -5.85 -1.96
N TYR A 265 15.43 -7.05 -1.37
CA TYR A 265 16.22 -7.29 -0.17
C TYR A 265 17.72 -7.21 -0.42
N ARG A 266 18.19 -7.69 -1.56
CA ARG A 266 19.61 -7.57 -1.92
C ARG A 266 20.03 -6.11 -2.03
N GLU A 267 19.27 -5.28 -2.72
CA GLU A 267 19.56 -3.84 -2.90
C GLU A 267 19.38 -3.06 -1.59
N ALA A 268 18.37 -3.36 -0.77
CA ALA A 268 18.15 -2.70 0.51
C ALA A 268 19.34 -2.83 1.46
N TYR A 269 20.02 -3.97 1.45
CA TYR A 269 21.23 -4.20 2.27
C TYR A 269 22.53 -3.73 1.61
N GLN A 270 22.49 -3.29 0.37
CA GLN A 270 23.62 -2.70 -0.37
C GLN A 270 23.45 -1.19 -0.62
N ALA A 271 22.49 -0.54 0.07
CA ALA A 271 22.12 0.86 -0.13
C ALA A 271 21.68 1.19 -1.57
N GLY A 272 21.07 0.22 -2.26
CA GLY A 272 20.49 0.39 -3.57
C GLY A 272 19.05 0.97 -3.52
N PRO A 273 18.40 1.18 -4.68
CA PRO A 273 17.13 1.85 -4.81
C PRO A 273 15.93 0.92 -4.48
N SER A 274 15.91 0.32 -3.27
CA SER A 274 14.89 -0.65 -2.86
C SER A 274 13.46 -0.08 -2.92
N TRP A 275 13.25 1.19 -2.56
CA TRP A 275 11.96 1.86 -2.69
C TRP A 275 11.41 1.77 -4.11
N ASN A 276 12.22 2.16 -5.10
CA ASN A 276 11.80 2.13 -6.50
C ASN A 276 11.48 0.71 -7.01
N ILE A 277 12.16 -0.31 -6.49
CA ILE A 277 11.89 -1.71 -6.82
C ILE A 277 10.51 -2.11 -6.30
N ARG A 278 10.18 -1.75 -5.05
CA ARG A 278 8.90 -2.02 -4.41
C ARG A 278 7.74 -1.39 -5.18
N ASP A 279 7.81 -0.11 -5.51
CA ASP A 279 6.74 0.59 -6.22
C ASP A 279 6.57 0.14 -7.68
N ARG A 280 7.65 -0.26 -8.35
CA ARG A 280 7.55 -0.92 -9.68
C ARG A 280 6.86 -2.27 -9.59
N HIS A 281 7.17 -3.06 -8.56
CA HIS A 281 6.48 -4.31 -8.29
C HIS A 281 4.98 -4.08 -8.06
N MET A 282 4.60 -3.07 -7.27
CA MET A 282 3.20 -2.69 -7.05
C MET A 282 2.48 -2.36 -8.35
N LEU A 283 3.12 -1.62 -9.27
CA LEU A 283 2.55 -1.36 -10.60
C LEU A 283 2.38 -2.64 -11.41
N ASP A 284 3.35 -3.54 -11.38
CA ASP A 284 3.29 -4.80 -12.15
C ASP A 284 2.22 -5.74 -11.58
N ALA A 285 2.03 -5.79 -10.25
CA ALA A 285 0.93 -6.50 -9.61
C ALA A 285 -0.43 -5.89 -9.99
N LEU A 286 -0.56 -4.57 -9.97
CA LEU A 286 -1.77 -3.86 -10.43
C LEU A 286 -2.11 -4.21 -11.89
N ARG A 287 -1.13 -4.18 -12.80
CA ARG A 287 -1.30 -4.56 -14.22
C ARG A 287 -1.74 -6.02 -14.36
N ALA A 288 -1.15 -6.90 -13.56
CA ALA A 288 -1.50 -8.31 -13.56
C ALA A 288 -2.96 -8.56 -13.14
N VAL A 289 -3.44 -7.86 -12.11
CA VAL A 289 -4.85 -7.93 -11.69
C VAL A 289 -5.78 -7.36 -12.74
N LEU A 290 -5.45 -6.22 -13.35
CA LEU A 290 -6.22 -5.66 -14.47
C LEU A 290 -6.30 -6.62 -15.67
N GLU A 291 -5.20 -7.26 -16.05
CA GLU A 291 -5.18 -8.28 -17.11
C GLU A 291 -6.04 -9.50 -16.74
N HIS A 292 -5.91 -9.98 -15.51
CA HIS A 292 -6.65 -11.14 -15.02
C HIS A 292 -8.17 -10.92 -15.04
N HIS A 293 -8.64 -9.80 -14.52
CA HIS A 293 -10.04 -9.42 -14.52
C HIS A 293 -10.56 -9.00 -15.91
N GLY A 294 -9.67 -8.51 -16.79
CA GLY A 294 -10.00 -8.17 -18.18
C GLY A 294 -10.44 -9.34 -19.04
N ARG A 295 -10.17 -10.58 -18.64
CA ARG A 295 -10.66 -11.78 -19.32
C ARG A 295 -12.16 -11.97 -19.20
N GLY A 296 -12.76 -11.45 -18.11
CA GLY A 296 -14.21 -11.52 -17.84
C GLY A 296 -14.96 -10.21 -18.08
N SER A 297 -14.24 -9.10 -18.30
CA SER A 297 -14.81 -7.77 -18.52
C SER A 297 -13.93 -6.98 -19.47
N PRO A 298 -14.51 -6.33 -20.50
CA PRO A 298 -13.72 -5.52 -21.43
C PRO A 298 -13.10 -4.27 -20.75
N ARG A 299 -13.61 -3.89 -19.59
CA ARG A 299 -13.11 -2.74 -18.82
C ARG A 299 -13.06 -3.10 -17.32
N PRO A 300 -12.02 -3.83 -16.88
CA PRO A 300 -11.83 -4.09 -15.46
C PRO A 300 -11.55 -2.80 -14.71
N ARG A 301 -12.17 -2.63 -13.55
CA ARG A 301 -12.02 -1.49 -12.66
C ARG A 301 -11.54 -1.95 -11.29
N VAL A 302 -10.55 -1.27 -10.75
CA VAL A 302 -9.91 -1.67 -9.49
C VAL A 302 -9.71 -0.51 -8.53
N ILE A 303 -9.64 -0.82 -7.24
CA ILE A 303 -9.41 0.11 -6.15
C ILE A 303 -8.12 -0.29 -5.47
N VAL A 304 -7.24 0.67 -5.21
CA VAL A 304 -5.98 0.50 -4.50
C VAL A 304 -6.04 1.24 -3.17
N TRP A 305 -5.61 0.60 -2.09
CA TRP A 305 -5.42 1.21 -0.77
C TRP A 305 -3.94 1.18 -0.42
N ALA A 306 -3.34 2.35 -0.28
CA ALA A 306 -1.95 2.46 0.11
C ALA A 306 -1.72 3.80 0.84
N HIS A 307 -0.55 3.97 1.43
CA HIS A 307 -0.14 5.23 2.04
C HIS A 307 -0.06 6.36 1.01
N ASN A 308 -0.25 7.62 1.44
CA ASN A 308 -0.13 8.79 0.57
C ASN A 308 1.21 8.84 -0.18
N THR A 309 2.29 8.39 0.44
CA THR A 309 3.62 8.32 -0.19
C THR A 309 3.72 7.35 -1.37
N HIS A 310 2.80 6.40 -1.49
CA HIS A 310 2.65 5.52 -2.65
C HIS A 310 1.56 6.00 -3.61
N VAL A 311 0.47 6.61 -3.09
CA VAL A 311 -0.70 7.02 -3.87
C VAL A 311 -0.50 8.35 -4.58
N GLY A 312 0.08 9.34 -3.92
CA GLY A 312 0.34 10.66 -4.50
C GLY A 312 1.41 10.60 -5.60
N ASP A 313 1.41 11.56 -6.51
CA ASP A 313 2.44 11.63 -7.56
C ASP A 313 3.77 12.10 -6.98
N ALA A 314 4.78 11.23 -6.93
CA ALA A 314 6.10 11.54 -6.37
C ALA A 314 6.78 12.76 -7.02
N ARG A 315 6.43 13.08 -8.28
CA ARG A 315 6.99 14.24 -8.98
C ARG A 315 6.60 15.59 -8.36
N ALA A 316 5.53 15.57 -7.57
CA ALA A 316 5.05 16.75 -6.82
C ALA A 316 5.64 16.84 -5.40
N THR A 317 6.57 15.99 -5.04
CA THR A 317 7.13 15.87 -3.68
C THR A 317 8.66 15.94 -3.69
N ASP A 318 9.26 16.06 -2.51
CA ASP A 318 10.72 16.02 -2.31
C ASP A 318 11.36 14.66 -2.64
N MET A 319 10.57 13.59 -2.88
CA MET A 319 11.04 12.28 -3.35
C MET A 319 11.86 12.39 -4.65
N VAL A 320 11.49 13.32 -5.53
CA VAL A 320 12.25 13.59 -6.77
C VAL A 320 13.71 13.90 -6.48
N SER A 321 13.99 14.67 -5.43
CA SER A 321 15.36 15.06 -5.07
C SER A 321 16.23 13.86 -4.66
N ARG A 322 15.59 12.77 -4.21
CA ARG A 322 16.23 11.50 -3.82
C ARG A 322 16.26 10.48 -4.97
N GLY A 323 15.74 10.83 -6.15
CA GLY A 323 15.60 9.90 -7.28
C GLY A 323 14.56 8.79 -7.03
N GLU A 324 13.65 9.01 -6.09
CA GLU A 324 12.57 8.09 -5.76
C GLU A 324 11.36 8.34 -6.66
N LEU A 325 10.66 7.26 -6.99
CA LEU A 325 9.38 7.25 -7.68
C LEU A 325 8.38 6.46 -6.83
N ASN A 326 7.10 6.57 -7.14
CA ASN A 326 6.08 5.79 -6.45
C ASN A 326 4.97 5.32 -7.39
N LEU A 327 4.04 4.52 -6.85
CA LEU A 327 2.92 3.96 -7.61
C LEU A 327 2.05 5.06 -8.25
N GLY A 328 1.77 6.17 -7.55
CA GLY A 328 0.99 7.29 -8.05
C GLY A 328 1.61 7.92 -9.31
N GLN A 329 2.91 8.20 -9.29
CA GLN A 329 3.65 8.63 -10.47
C GLN A 329 3.59 7.60 -11.60
N LEU A 330 3.79 6.32 -11.26
CA LEU A 330 3.86 5.23 -12.24
C LEU A 330 2.50 5.02 -12.93
N VAL A 331 1.39 5.06 -12.21
CA VAL A 331 0.06 4.91 -12.84
C VAL A 331 -0.26 6.08 -13.75
N ARG A 332 0.09 7.32 -13.38
CA ARG A 332 -0.10 8.50 -14.23
C ARG A 332 0.76 8.50 -15.49
N THR A 333 1.95 7.90 -15.44
CA THR A 333 2.91 7.97 -16.55
C THR A 333 3.00 6.70 -17.39
N GLN A 334 2.61 5.55 -16.87
CA GLN A 334 2.87 4.26 -17.49
C GLN A 334 1.65 3.33 -17.60
N LEU A 335 0.53 3.66 -16.93
CA LEU A 335 -0.68 2.87 -17.04
C LEU A 335 -1.59 3.48 -18.10
N ASP A 336 -1.87 2.72 -19.18
CA ASP A 336 -2.81 3.14 -20.23
C ASP A 336 -4.27 2.93 -19.76
N ARG A 337 -4.63 3.65 -18.68
CA ARG A 337 -5.95 3.62 -18.02
C ARG A 337 -6.24 4.95 -17.34
N SER A 338 -7.51 5.31 -17.25
CA SER A 338 -7.92 6.46 -16.47
C SER A 338 -7.75 6.18 -14.97
N THR A 339 -7.15 7.11 -14.25
CA THR A 339 -6.83 6.99 -12.82
C THR A 339 -7.37 8.17 -12.03
N PHE A 340 -7.66 7.95 -10.75
CA PHE A 340 -7.99 9.00 -9.78
C PHE A 340 -7.24 8.75 -8.48
N LEU A 341 -6.45 9.71 -8.05
CA LEU A 341 -5.63 9.68 -6.84
C LEU A 341 -6.31 10.52 -5.75
N LEU A 342 -6.82 9.87 -4.71
CA LEU A 342 -7.46 10.51 -3.56
C LEU A 342 -6.54 10.42 -2.34
N GLY A 343 -5.97 11.56 -1.93
CA GLY A 343 -5.21 11.68 -0.69
C GLY A 343 -6.10 11.78 0.54
N PHE A 344 -5.60 11.37 1.70
CA PHE A 344 -6.28 11.53 2.99
C PHE A 344 -5.36 12.22 3.97
N THR A 345 -5.90 13.14 4.77
CA THR A 345 -5.12 13.91 5.75
C THR A 345 -5.84 14.03 7.09
N THR A 346 -5.08 14.18 8.20
CA THR A 346 -5.63 14.45 9.54
C THR A 346 -4.77 15.43 10.32
N TYR A 347 -5.42 16.28 11.14
CA TYR A 347 -4.71 17.33 11.89
C TYR A 347 -4.16 16.84 13.23
N GLU A 348 -4.98 16.15 14.03
CA GLU A 348 -4.57 15.64 15.34
C GLU A 348 -5.39 14.41 15.75
N GLY A 349 -5.04 13.80 16.88
CA GLY A 349 -5.83 12.73 17.48
C GLY A 349 -4.99 11.58 18.00
N MET A 350 -5.31 10.36 17.57
CA MET A 350 -4.63 9.12 17.96
C MET A 350 -4.38 8.24 16.75
N VAL A 351 -3.28 7.51 16.79
CA VAL A 351 -2.89 6.55 15.75
C VAL A 351 -2.41 5.25 16.40
N THR A 352 -2.60 4.13 15.72
CA THR A 352 -1.89 2.89 16.05
C THR A 352 -0.60 2.82 15.22
N ALA A 353 0.53 2.71 15.89
CA ALA A 353 1.84 2.51 15.26
C ALA A 353 2.76 1.76 16.23
N ALA A 354 3.96 1.40 15.79
CA ALA A 354 4.99 0.85 16.66
C ALA A 354 6.07 1.90 16.95
N SER A 355 6.71 1.85 18.12
CA SER A 355 7.83 2.71 18.45
C SER A 355 9.17 2.27 17.84
N SER A 356 9.22 1.06 17.26
CA SER A 356 10.38 0.51 16.55
C SER A 356 9.94 -0.55 15.53
N TRP A 357 10.79 -0.82 14.54
CA TRP A 357 10.55 -1.89 13.57
C TRP A 357 10.43 -3.25 14.26
N GLY A 358 9.38 -3.98 13.93
CA GLY A 358 9.04 -5.26 14.57
C GLY A 358 8.43 -5.11 15.98
N GLY A 359 8.22 -3.90 16.46
CA GLY A 359 7.61 -3.62 17.77
C GLY A 359 6.12 -3.93 17.82
N ALA A 360 5.59 -4.03 19.05
CA ALA A 360 4.15 -4.19 19.26
C ALA A 360 3.39 -2.93 18.83
N PRO A 361 2.12 -3.07 18.39
CA PRO A 361 1.25 -1.91 18.14
C PRO A 361 0.93 -1.17 19.44
N GLU A 362 1.07 0.14 19.42
CA GLU A 362 0.81 1.05 20.52
C GLU A 362 -0.24 2.09 20.14
N ALA A 363 -1.02 2.54 21.11
CA ALA A 363 -1.88 3.71 20.95
C ALA A 363 -1.05 4.97 21.17
N LEU A 364 -0.68 5.64 20.10
CA LEU A 364 0.19 6.83 20.18
C LEU A 364 -0.60 8.09 19.88
N PRO A 365 -0.32 9.20 20.60
CA PRO A 365 -0.92 10.50 20.31
C PRO A 365 -0.38 11.03 18.97
N LEU A 366 -1.29 11.57 18.16
CA LEU A 366 -0.97 12.35 16.98
C LEU A 366 -1.12 13.83 17.38
N PRO A 367 -0.03 14.56 17.61
CA PRO A 367 -0.10 15.96 18.05
C PRO A 367 -0.67 16.84 16.93
N PRO A 368 -1.10 18.08 17.25
CA PRO A 368 -1.42 19.07 16.22
C PRO A 368 -0.35 19.14 15.15
N ALA A 369 -0.77 19.09 13.89
CA ALA A 369 0.14 19.11 12.76
C ALA A 369 1.06 20.33 12.77
N ALA A 370 2.20 20.20 12.12
CA ALA A 370 3.21 21.25 12.06
C ALA A 370 2.61 22.55 11.47
N GLU A 371 2.90 23.67 12.08
CA GLU A 371 2.54 24.98 11.55
C GLU A 371 3.07 25.14 10.12
N GLY A 372 2.23 25.62 9.20
CA GLY A 372 2.53 25.75 7.79
C GLY A 372 2.26 24.50 6.95
N SER A 373 1.97 23.34 7.57
CA SER A 373 1.57 22.13 6.83
C SER A 373 0.16 22.24 6.23
N TYR A 374 -0.16 21.34 5.31
CA TYR A 374 -1.50 21.27 4.74
C TYR A 374 -2.56 20.91 5.77
N GLU A 375 -2.27 20.01 6.72
CA GLU A 375 -3.18 19.63 7.79
C GLU A 375 -3.47 20.81 8.74
N HIS A 376 -2.45 21.63 9.04
CA HIS A 376 -2.63 22.85 9.81
C HIS A 376 -3.48 23.88 9.04
N LEU A 377 -3.27 24.04 7.74
CA LEU A 377 -4.07 24.90 6.87
C LEU A 377 -5.54 24.44 6.85
N PHE A 378 -5.79 23.15 6.74
CA PHE A 378 -7.12 22.57 6.72
C PHE A 378 -7.85 22.73 8.05
N HIS A 379 -7.15 22.57 9.18
CA HIS A 379 -7.71 22.80 10.51
C HIS A 379 -8.26 24.22 10.68
N GLN A 380 -7.62 25.23 10.11
CA GLN A 380 -8.07 26.64 10.20
C GLN A 380 -9.44 26.86 9.52
N LEU A 381 -9.93 25.96 8.71
CA LEU A 381 -11.29 26.01 8.16
C LEU A 381 -12.37 25.73 9.23
N GLY A 382 -12.03 25.09 10.34
CA GLY A 382 -12.96 24.74 11.42
C GLY A 382 -14.02 23.73 11.02
N LEU A 383 -13.73 22.86 10.04
CA LEU A 383 -14.62 21.83 9.54
C LEU A 383 -14.12 20.45 9.97
N PRO A 384 -14.97 19.56 10.54
CA PRO A 384 -14.51 18.27 11.02
C PRO A 384 -14.15 17.30 9.91
N ARG A 385 -14.81 17.39 8.75
CA ARG A 385 -14.58 16.54 7.58
C ARG A 385 -14.98 17.26 6.29
N PHE A 386 -14.16 17.14 5.26
CA PHE A 386 -14.49 17.68 3.94
C PHE A 386 -13.64 17.00 2.85
N VAL A 387 -14.07 17.19 1.60
CA VAL A 387 -13.32 16.88 0.40
C VAL A 387 -12.95 18.18 -0.29
N VAL A 388 -11.74 18.29 -0.79
CA VAL A 388 -11.33 19.34 -1.74
C VAL A 388 -10.87 18.69 -3.05
N ARG A 389 -11.42 19.16 -4.16
CA ARG A 389 -11.00 18.72 -5.50
C ARG A 389 -9.82 19.56 -5.97
N LEU A 390 -8.85 18.91 -6.59
CA LEU A 390 -7.61 19.51 -7.06
C LEU A 390 -7.56 19.55 -8.60
N GLN A 391 -8.74 19.56 -9.22
CA GLN A 391 -8.90 19.67 -10.67
C GLN A 391 -9.72 20.91 -11.01
N GLY A 392 -9.37 21.58 -12.11
CA GLY A 392 -10.03 22.82 -12.53
C GLY A 392 -9.47 24.04 -11.81
N SER A 393 -10.33 24.85 -11.17
CA SER A 393 -9.88 26.03 -10.40
C SER A 393 -9.46 25.60 -9.00
N VAL A 394 -8.16 25.46 -8.78
CA VAL A 394 -7.58 25.06 -7.50
C VAL A 394 -7.14 26.30 -6.71
N PRO A 395 -7.50 26.43 -5.42
CA PRO A 395 -7.02 27.51 -4.55
C PRO A 395 -5.50 27.62 -4.55
N GLU A 396 -4.97 28.87 -4.56
CA GLU A 396 -3.53 29.15 -4.61
C GLU A 396 -2.77 28.44 -3.48
N LEU A 397 -3.31 28.45 -2.26
CA LEU A 397 -2.72 27.78 -1.08
C LEU A 397 -2.44 26.29 -1.28
N LEU A 398 -3.16 25.60 -2.17
CA LEU A 398 -2.95 24.18 -2.48
C LEU A 398 -1.96 23.95 -3.64
N GLN A 399 -1.56 25.03 -4.34
CA GLN A 399 -0.54 25.01 -5.38
C GLN A 399 0.86 25.34 -4.84
N GLU A 400 0.95 25.88 -3.62
CA GLU A 400 2.21 26.16 -2.94
C GLU A 400 2.83 24.87 -2.40
N GLU A 401 4.17 24.82 -2.34
CA GLU A 401 4.87 23.74 -1.66
C GLU A 401 4.75 23.90 -0.15
N ARG A 402 4.27 22.86 0.53
CA ARG A 402 4.09 22.83 1.99
C ARG A 402 4.45 21.46 2.54
N PRO A 403 4.81 21.38 3.84
CA PRO A 403 4.90 20.10 4.53
C PRO A 403 3.56 19.36 4.49
N GLU A 404 3.60 18.07 4.18
CA GLU A 404 2.49 17.12 4.27
C GLU A 404 2.88 16.03 5.26
N ARG A 405 1.99 15.70 6.20
CA ARG A 405 2.22 14.64 7.18
C ARG A 405 2.30 13.28 6.50
N ALA A 406 3.26 12.44 6.95
CA ALA A 406 3.46 11.09 6.44
C ALA A 406 3.91 10.16 7.58
N VAL A 407 2.95 9.54 8.28
CA VAL A 407 3.22 8.65 9.42
C VAL A 407 3.14 7.20 8.98
N GLY A 408 4.31 6.54 8.92
CA GLY A 408 4.44 5.13 8.59
C GLY A 408 4.14 4.20 9.78
N VAL A 409 4.55 2.93 9.65
CA VAL A 409 4.34 1.88 10.67
C VAL A 409 5.16 2.07 11.94
N VAL A 410 6.27 2.80 11.85
CA VAL A 410 7.07 3.23 13.01
C VAL A 410 6.85 4.71 13.23
N TYR A 411 6.45 5.08 14.45
CA TYR A 411 6.15 6.45 14.78
C TYR A 411 6.62 6.84 16.18
N LEU A 412 7.27 7.99 16.27
CA LEU A 412 7.75 8.57 17.51
C LEU A 412 7.20 10.00 17.62
N PRO A 413 6.11 10.26 18.37
CA PRO A 413 5.44 11.57 18.43
C PRO A 413 6.36 12.75 18.73
N GLY A 414 7.36 12.55 19.61
CA GLY A 414 8.35 13.57 19.95
C GLY A 414 9.36 13.90 18.83
N GLN A 415 9.38 13.16 17.73
CA GLN A 415 10.27 13.35 16.59
C GLN A 415 9.53 13.62 15.28
N GLU A 416 8.21 13.74 15.31
CA GLU A 416 7.34 13.83 14.13
C GLU A 416 7.82 14.88 13.13
N ARG A 417 8.12 16.09 13.56
CA ARG A 417 8.59 17.20 12.70
C ARG A 417 9.89 16.90 11.93
N ARG A 418 10.65 15.91 12.36
CA ARG A 418 11.96 15.57 11.76
C ARG A 418 11.89 14.38 10.79
N GLY A 419 10.84 13.58 10.88
CA GLY A 419 10.83 12.30 10.17
C GLY A 419 9.48 11.89 9.60
N ASN A 420 8.42 12.67 9.81
CA ASN A 420 7.08 12.30 9.38
C ASN A 420 6.37 13.42 8.60
N TYR A 421 7.15 14.24 7.91
CA TYR A 421 6.68 15.23 6.93
C TYR A 421 7.53 15.13 5.66
N MET A 422 6.90 15.33 4.51
CA MET A 422 7.54 15.53 3.22
C MET A 422 7.09 16.86 2.64
N ASP A 423 7.93 17.55 1.88
CA ASP A 423 7.54 18.75 1.16
C ASP A 423 6.81 18.33 -0.13
N ALA A 424 5.61 18.87 -0.34
CA ALA A 424 4.75 18.50 -1.46
C ALA A 424 3.97 19.69 -2.02
N ARG A 425 3.61 19.62 -3.30
CA ARG A 425 2.58 20.48 -3.93
C ARG A 425 1.32 19.64 -4.11
N MET A 426 0.38 19.79 -3.18
CA MET A 426 -0.81 18.95 -3.09
C MET A 426 -1.66 18.97 -4.37
N ALA A 427 -1.76 20.11 -5.04
CA ALA A 427 -2.49 20.27 -6.30
C ALA A 427 -1.95 19.42 -7.46
N ASP A 428 -0.64 19.14 -7.45
CA ASP A 428 0.02 18.31 -8.48
C ASP A 428 0.07 16.83 -8.05
N GLN A 429 -0.06 16.57 -6.74
CA GLN A 429 0.11 15.24 -6.15
C GLN A 429 -1.15 14.38 -6.28
N PHE A 430 -2.34 14.95 -6.00
CA PHE A 430 -3.62 14.25 -5.98
C PHE A 430 -4.64 14.85 -6.95
N ASP A 431 -5.75 14.14 -7.20
CA ASP A 431 -6.92 14.66 -7.92
C ASP A 431 -7.96 15.24 -6.96
N ALA A 432 -7.96 14.75 -5.72
CA ALA A 432 -8.71 15.30 -4.58
C ALA A 432 -8.03 14.89 -3.28
N VAL A 433 -8.36 15.61 -2.19
CA VAL A 433 -7.96 15.26 -0.82
C VAL A 433 -9.20 15.23 0.06
N LEU A 434 -9.26 14.23 0.94
CA LEU A 434 -10.24 14.07 1.98
C LEU A 434 -9.57 14.36 3.32
N HIS A 435 -10.10 15.33 4.05
CA HIS A 435 -9.61 15.73 5.37
C HIS A 435 -10.53 15.26 6.49
N VAL A 436 -9.92 14.75 7.57
CA VAL A 436 -10.58 14.44 8.84
C VAL A 436 -9.81 15.16 9.95
N ASP A 437 -10.40 16.17 10.55
CA ASP A 437 -9.69 17.07 11.49
C ASP A 437 -9.14 16.33 12.73
N THR A 438 -9.95 15.44 13.32
CA THR A 438 -9.53 14.67 14.49
C THR A 438 -9.67 13.19 14.25
N SER A 439 -8.56 12.46 14.42
CA SER A 439 -8.48 11.01 14.19
C SER A 439 -8.65 10.19 15.48
N THR A 440 -9.13 8.96 15.31
CA THR A 440 -9.02 7.89 16.29
C THR A 440 -8.18 6.75 15.71
N ARG A 441 -7.63 5.91 16.58
CA ARG A 441 -6.76 4.83 16.14
C ARG A 441 -7.54 3.58 15.72
N VAL A 442 -7.02 2.81 14.76
CA VAL A 442 -7.48 1.43 14.54
C VAL A 442 -7.20 0.59 15.78
N VAL A 443 -8.08 -0.39 16.03
CA VAL A 443 -7.90 -1.38 17.11
C VAL A 443 -7.51 -2.70 16.47
N PRO A 444 -6.27 -3.19 16.72
CA PRO A 444 -5.87 -4.50 16.23
C PRO A 444 -6.80 -5.60 16.77
N LEU A 445 -7.11 -6.57 15.92
CA LEU A 445 -7.75 -7.80 16.38
C LEU A 445 -6.73 -8.65 17.14
N GLU A 446 -7.18 -9.31 18.21
CA GLU A 446 -6.34 -10.26 18.93
C GLU A 446 -5.86 -11.40 18.02
N PRO A 447 -4.67 -11.95 18.27
CA PRO A 447 -4.09 -13.06 17.50
C PRO A 447 -4.96 -14.31 17.43
#